data_61c61d27b3b8d5f10c94386f31992b91
#
_entry.id   61c61d27b3b8d5f10c94386f31992b91
#
_cell.length_a   1.000
_cell.length_b   1.000
_cell.length_c   1.000
_cell.angle_alpha   90.00
_cell.angle_beta   90.00
_cell.angle_gamma   90.00
#
_symmetry.space_group_name_H-M   'P 1'
#
loop_
_entity.id
_entity.type
_entity.pdbx_description
1 polymer ?
#
loop_
_entity_poly.entity_id
_entity_poly.type
_entity_poly.pdbx_seq_one_letter_code
_entity_poly.pdbx_strand_id
1 'polypeptide(L)'
;MCGIVGYVGGRPCRELLLEGLEKLEYRGYDSAGVSVLEDGRIDSVRAVGNLSFLRQAVAESDAARDGATATATATQELNTGIGHTRWATHGRVTEETAHPHFDTADRVHIVLNGIVENHKELRDRLA
;
A
#
# COMPACT_ATOMS: atom_id res chain seq x y z
N MET A 1 7.44 14.96 1.39
CA MET A 1 7.57 14.59 -0.04
C MET A 1 7.20 13.12 -0.20
N CYS A 2 6.29 12.79 -1.11
CA CYS A 2 5.84 11.41 -1.30
C CYS A 2 6.96 10.51 -1.86
N GLY A 3 6.97 9.25 -1.46
CA GLY A 3 7.89 8.23 -1.94
C GLY A 3 7.16 7.01 -2.49
N ILE A 4 7.72 6.38 -3.49
CA ILE A 4 7.21 5.16 -4.11
C ILE A 4 8.29 4.09 -4.06
N VAL A 5 7.88 2.88 -3.70
CA VAL A 5 8.69 1.67 -3.79
C VAL A 5 7.92 0.61 -4.57
N GLY A 6 8.57 -0.09 -5.46
CA GLY A 6 7.99 -1.21 -6.19
C GLY A 6 8.95 -2.39 -6.23
N TYR A 7 8.42 -3.59 -6.22
CA TYR A 7 9.20 -4.81 -6.31
C TYR A 7 8.49 -5.85 -7.18
N VAL A 8 9.26 -6.47 -8.05
CA VAL A 8 8.92 -7.70 -8.78
C VAL A 8 10.16 -8.59 -8.75
N GLY A 9 10.02 -9.79 -8.24
CA GLY A 9 11.19 -10.69 -8.15
C GLY A 9 10.86 -12.04 -7.53
N GLY A 10 11.88 -12.79 -7.15
CA GLY A 10 11.78 -14.15 -6.63
C GLY A 10 11.76 -14.24 -5.09
N ARG A 11 11.62 -13.15 -4.38
CA ARG A 11 11.58 -13.13 -2.91
C ARG A 11 10.28 -12.56 -2.38
N PRO A 12 9.84 -12.96 -1.18
CA PRO A 12 8.72 -12.31 -0.50
C PRO A 12 8.95 -10.80 -0.43
N CYS A 13 8.00 -10.00 -0.93
CA CYS A 13 8.24 -8.57 -1.14
C CYS A 13 7.75 -7.67 -0.03
N ARG A 14 6.89 -8.14 0.87
CA ARG A 14 6.27 -7.29 1.90
C ARG A 14 7.31 -6.60 2.78
N GLU A 15 8.24 -7.36 3.33
CA GLU A 15 9.31 -6.78 4.15
C GLU A 15 10.25 -5.89 3.33
N LEU A 16 10.55 -6.28 2.08
CA LEU A 16 11.35 -5.43 1.18
C LEU A 16 10.70 -4.08 0.89
N LEU A 17 9.37 -4.05 0.73
CA LEU A 17 8.63 -2.81 0.57
C LEU A 17 8.69 -1.94 1.83
N LEU A 18 8.50 -2.53 3.01
CA LEU A 18 8.59 -1.83 4.29
C LEU A 18 9.99 -1.25 4.53
N GLU A 19 11.04 -2.03 4.29
CA GLU A 19 12.43 -1.56 4.36
C GLU A 19 12.72 -0.44 3.36
N GLY A 20 12.17 -0.54 2.15
CA GLY A 20 12.27 0.51 1.14
C GLY A 20 11.60 1.81 1.57
N LEU A 21 10.42 1.72 2.18
CA LEU A 21 9.71 2.88 2.73
C LEU A 21 10.46 3.50 3.92
N GLU A 22 11.10 2.69 4.77
CA GLU A 22 11.95 3.19 5.87
C GLU A 22 13.08 4.07 5.35
N LYS A 23 13.70 3.68 4.25
CA LYS A 23 14.77 4.50 3.61
C LYS A 23 14.26 5.84 3.08
N LEU A 24 12.96 5.97 2.84
CA LEU A 24 12.32 7.20 2.40
C LEU A 24 11.77 8.04 3.57
N GLU A 25 11.83 7.52 4.80
CA GLU A 25 11.27 8.15 6.00
C GLU A 25 11.85 9.53 6.30
N TYR A 26 13.14 9.74 5.99
CA TYR A 26 13.82 11.03 6.19
C TYR A 26 13.17 12.19 5.43
N ARG A 27 12.38 11.90 4.39
CA ARG A 27 11.71 12.91 3.55
C ARG A 27 10.45 13.49 4.21
N GLY A 28 9.99 12.88 5.32
CA GLY A 28 8.73 13.22 5.98
C GLY A 28 7.51 12.66 5.23
N TYR A 29 6.53 12.19 5.99
CA TYR A 29 5.26 11.67 5.48
C TYR A 29 4.20 11.68 6.58
N ASP A 30 2.93 11.60 6.21
CA ASP A 30 1.79 11.59 7.13
C ASP A 30 0.97 10.30 7.08
N SER A 31 1.16 9.51 6.05
CA SER A 31 0.54 8.21 5.88
C SER A 31 1.38 7.33 4.96
N ALA A 32 1.20 6.03 5.07
CA ALA A 32 1.91 5.06 4.26
C ALA A 32 1.02 3.85 3.97
N GLY A 33 1.37 3.09 2.94
CA GLY A 33 0.67 1.86 2.61
C GLY A 33 1.45 0.98 1.67
N VAL A 34 1.06 -0.28 1.63
CA VAL A 34 1.60 -1.31 0.74
C VAL A 34 0.46 -2.11 0.12
N SER A 35 0.64 -2.55 -1.10
CA SER A 35 -0.21 -3.54 -1.76
C SER A 35 0.67 -4.64 -2.33
N VAL A 36 0.31 -5.89 -2.05
CA VAL A 36 1.08 -7.07 -2.43
C VAL A 36 0.16 -8.05 -3.15
N LEU A 37 0.62 -8.56 -4.29
CA LEU A 37 -0.09 -9.60 -5.03
C LEU A 37 0.17 -10.96 -4.38
N GLU A 38 -0.90 -11.62 -3.98
CA GLU A 38 -0.91 -12.91 -3.31
C GLU A 38 -2.05 -13.78 -3.88
N ASP A 39 -1.74 -14.95 -4.43
CA ASP A 39 -2.74 -15.89 -4.94
C ASP A 39 -3.76 -15.30 -5.93
N GLY A 40 -3.32 -14.42 -6.80
CA GLY A 40 -4.22 -13.75 -7.73
C GLY A 40 -5.12 -12.69 -7.08
N ARG A 41 -4.91 -12.40 -5.80
CA ARG A 41 -5.55 -11.30 -5.06
C ARG A 41 -4.52 -10.26 -4.65
N ILE A 42 -4.97 -9.05 -4.48
CA ILE A 42 -4.12 -7.98 -3.96
C ILE A 42 -4.50 -7.72 -2.50
N ASP A 43 -3.52 -7.88 -1.61
CA ASP A 43 -3.66 -7.50 -0.22
C ASP A 43 -3.11 -6.10 0.00
N SER A 44 -3.90 -5.23 0.60
CA SER A 44 -3.54 -3.83 0.82
C SER A 44 -3.65 -3.47 2.29
N VAL A 45 -2.61 -2.84 2.82
CA VAL A 45 -2.59 -2.31 4.18
C VAL A 45 -2.14 -0.85 4.13
N ARG A 46 -2.90 0.02 4.79
CA ARG A 46 -2.62 1.45 4.88
C ARG A 46 -2.70 1.91 6.32
N ALA A 47 -1.90 2.90 6.68
CA ALA A 47 -1.92 3.49 8.01
C ALA A 47 -1.62 4.98 7.96
N VAL A 48 -2.27 5.73 8.84
CA VAL A 48 -1.96 7.14 9.12
C VAL A 48 -0.89 7.21 10.20
N GLY A 49 0.03 8.15 10.06
CA GLY A 49 1.12 8.35 10.99
C GLY A 49 2.44 7.81 10.48
N ASN A 50 3.33 7.47 11.39
CA ASN A 50 4.66 6.99 11.04
C ASN A 50 4.65 5.51 10.60
N LEU A 51 5.77 5.04 10.07
CA LEU A 51 5.92 3.70 9.52
C LEU A 51 5.69 2.58 10.55
N SER A 52 5.88 2.86 11.84
CA SER A 52 5.60 1.88 12.90
C SER A 52 4.11 1.49 12.95
N PHE A 53 3.21 2.43 12.66
CA PHE A 53 1.77 2.14 12.55
C PHE A 53 1.46 1.24 11.35
N LEU A 54 2.15 1.46 10.22
CA LEU A 54 2.01 0.58 9.06
C LEU A 54 2.55 -0.83 9.36
N ARG A 55 3.70 -0.94 10.01
CA ARG A 55 4.27 -2.23 10.42
C ARG A 55 3.35 -2.98 11.37
N GLN A 56 2.75 -2.27 12.32
CA GLN A 56 1.76 -2.86 13.24
C GLN A 56 0.53 -3.35 12.48
N ALA A 57 -0.04 -2.53 11.58
CA ALA A 57 -1.20 -2.89 10.78
C ALA A 57 -0.92 -4.10 9.87
N VAL A 58 0.27 -4.20 9.30
CA VAL A 58 0.71 -5.36 8.51
C VAL A 58 0.79 -6.61 9.40
N ALA A 59 1.39 -6.51 10.58
CA ALA A 59 1.50 -7.64 11.52
C ALA A 59 0.11 -8.13 11.98
N GLU A 60 -0.81 -7.23 12.25
CA GLU A 60 -2.20 -7.57 12.61
C GLU A 60 -2.94 -8.24 11.45
N SER A 61 -2.75 -7.77 10.22
CA SER A 61 -3.31 -8.39 9.02
C SER A 61 -2.76 -9.80 8.79
N ASP A 62 -1.47 -10.00 8.97
CA ASP A 62 -0.83 -11.30 8.84
C ASP A 62 -1.32 -12.28 9.92
N ALA A 63 -1.42 -11.85 11.17
CA ALA A 63 -1.94 -12.64 12.27
C ALA A 63 -3.40 -13.07 12.04
N ALA A 64 -4.23 -12.18 11.49
CA ALA A 64 -5.62 -12.50 11.16
C ALA A 64 -5.72 -13.56 10.04
N ARG A 65 -4.79 -13.55 9.09
CA ARG A 65 -4.71 -14.57 8.02
C ARG A 65 -4.20 -15.90 8.50
N ASP A 66 -3.17 -15.94 9.30
CA ASP A 66 -2.61 -17.16 9.89
C ASP A 66 -3.66 -17.90 10.76
N GLY A 67 -4.51 -17.16 11.45
CA GLY A 67 -5.63 -17.70 12.20
C GLY A 67 -6.75 -18.29 11.33
N ALA A 68 -6.91 -17.84 10.09
CA ALA A 68 -7.96 -18.29 9.15
C ALA A 68 -7.52 -19.45 8.26
N THR A 69 -6.21 -19.65 8.04
CA THR A 69 -5.64 -20.61 7.10
C THR A 69 -4.38 -21.28 7.65
N ALA A 70 -4.53 -22.00 8.76
CA ALA A 70 -3.43 -22.81 9.32
C ALA A 70 -2.91 -23.93 8.39
N THR A 71 -3.45 -24.07 7.19
CA THR A 71 -3.06 -25.06 6.18
C THR A 71 -2.52 -24.45 4.89
N ALA A 72 -2.47 -23.14 4.78
CA ALA A 72 -1.81 -22.51 3.64
C ALA A 72 -0.31 -22.75 3.77
N THR A 73 0.20 -23.61 2.95
CA THR A 73 1.62 -23.83 2.73
C THR A 73 2.34 -22.49 2.64
N ALA A 74 3.30 -22.27 3.52
CA ALA A 74 4.10 -21.06 3.67
C ALA A 74 4.99 -20.73 2.45
N THR A 75 4.61 -21.15 1.26
CA THR A 75 5.40 -21.08 0.03
C THR A 75 4.75 -20.23 -1.06
N GLN A 76 3.71 -19.45 -0.71
CA GLN A 76 3.20 -18.50 -1.70
C GLN A 76 4.05 -17.25 -1.68
N GLU A 77 4.87 -17.19 -2.69
CA GLU A 77 5.83 -16.12 -2.91
C GLU A 77 5.09 -14.83 -3.21
N LEU A 78 4.96 -13.98 -2.19
CA LEU A 78 4.52 -12.59 -2.32
C LEU A 78 5.64 -11.81 -3.00
N ASN A 79 5.74 -11.92 -4.31
CA ASN A 79 6.91 -11.47 -5.06
C ASN A 79 6.65 -10.24 -5.93
N THR A 80 5.46 -9.66 -5.83
CA THR A 80 5.10 -8.45 -6.56
C THR A 80 4.32 -7.50 -5.64
N GLY A 81 4.77 -6.27 -5.54
CA GLY A 81 4.08 -5.30 -4.71
C GLY A 81 4.53 -3.86 -4.93
N ILE A 82 3.73 -2.95 -4.41
CA ILE A 82 3.97 -1.50 -4.42
C ILE A 82 3.79 -0.94 -3.01
N GLY A 83 4.58 0.06 -2.68
CA GLY A 83 4.50 0.79 -1.42
C GLY A 83 4.59 2.29 -1.64
N HIS A 84 4.01 3.06 -0.74
CA HIS A 84 3.95 4.51 -0.82
C HIS A 84 4.01 5.17 0.55
N THR A 85 4.77 6.26 0.64
CA THR A 85 4.68 7.21 1.73
C THR A 85 4.07 8.50 1.20
N ARG A 86 2.99 8.96 1.80
CA ARG A 86 2.28 10.17 1.40
C ARG A 86 2.64 11.34 2.30
N TRP A 87 2.91 12.47 1.69
CA TRP A 87 2.89 13.78 2.34
C TRP A 87 1.75 14.59 1.73
N ALA A 88 0.67 14.79 2.49
CA ALA A 88 -0.52 15.45 1.98
C ALA A 88 -0.27 16.94 1.73
N THR A 89 -0.31 17.32 0.47
CA THR A 89 -0.37 18.73 0.05
C THR A 89 -1.81 19.17 -0.18
N HIS A 90 -2.71 18.21 -0.45
CA HIS A 90 -4.13 18.43 -0.70
C HIS A 90 -4.97 17.33 -0.05
N GLY A 91 -6.07 17.72 0.57
CA GLY A 91 -7.00 16.81 1.20
C GLY A 91 -6.62 16.41 2.64
N ARG A 92 -7.50 15.68 3.28
CA ARG A 92 -7.30 15.20 4.65
C ARG A 92 -6.35 14.01 4.68
N VAL A 93 -5.68 13.83 5.80
CA VAL A 93 -4.86 12.65 6.08
C VAL A 93 -5.75 11.61 6.74
N THR A 94 -6.16 10.60 5.98
CA THR A 94 -6.96 9.46 6.45
C THR A 94 -6.46 8.17 5.80
N GLU A 95 -6.83 7.02 6.32
CA GLU A 95 -6.52 5.74 5.68
C GLU A 95 -7.10 5.65 4.26
N GLU A 96 -8.29 6.20 4.05
CA GLU A 96 -8.96 6.21 2.73
C GLU A 96 -8.20 7.05 1.71
N THR A 97 -7.52 8.10 2.14
CA THR A 97 -6.71 8.96 1.27
C THR A 97 -5.24 8.55 1.19
N ALA A 98 -4.81 7.58 1.99
CA ALA A 98 -3.49 6.99 1.89
C ALA A 98 -3.38 6.11 0.63
N HIS A 99 -2.17 6.06 0.05
CA HIS A 99 -1.88 5.16 -1.07
C HIS A 99 -1.41 3.77 -0.56
N PRO A 100 -1.56 2.73 -1.36
CA PRO A 100 -2.14 2.66 -2.71
C PRO A 100 -3.65 2.90 -2.75
N HIS A 101 -4.15 3.46 -3.85
CA HIS A 101 -5.57 3.51 -4.18
C HIS A 101 -5.96 2.29 -5.03
N PHE A 102 -7.23 1.90 -4.97
CA PHE A 102 -7.72 0.72 -5.67
C PHE A 102 -9.11 0.95 -6.27
N ASP A 103 -9.44 0.14 -7.28
CA ASP A 103 -10.75 0.14 -7.91
C ASP A 103 -11.82 -0.55 -7.05
N THR A 104 -13.10 -0.39 -7.41
CA THR A 104 -14.23 -0.98 -6.68
C THR A 104 -14.18 -2.51 -6.57
N ALA A 105 -13.52 -3.15 -7.50
CA ALA A 105 -13.38 -4.62 -7.52
C ALA A 105 -12.12 -5.13 -6.80
N ASP A 106 -11.31 -4.21 -6.25
CA ASP A 106 -10.05 -4.52 -5.55
C ASP A 106 -9.06 -5.34 -6.39
N ARG A 107 -9.03 -5.06 -7.70
CA ARG A 107 -8.21 -5.78 -8.68
C ARG A 107 -7.10 -4.96 -9.29
N VAL A 108 -7.20 -3.64 -9.21
CA VAL A 108 -6.21 -2.70 -9.72
C VAL A 108 -5.79 -1.78 -8.59
N HIS A 109 -4.50 -1.79 -8.25
CA HIS A 109 -3.93 -0.91 -7.23
C HIS A 109 -2.91 0.03 -7.87
N ILE A 110 -2.96 1.29 -7.50
CA ILE A 110 -2.06 2.32 -8.04
C ILE A 110 -1.45 3.19 -6.93
N VAL A 111 -0.26 3.67 -7.20
CA VAL A 111 0.38 4.75 -6.44
C VAL A 111 0.71 5.89 -7.39
N LEU A 112 0.58 7.11 -6.93
CA LEU A 112 0.84 8.30 -7.72
C LEU A 112 1.46 9.39 -6.85
N ASN A 113 2.57 9.94 -7.31
CA ASN A 113 3.12 11.19 -6.80
C ASN A 113 2.78 12.31 -7.78
N GLY A 114 1.71 13.06 -7.46
CA GLY A 114 1.24 14.12 -8.32
C GLY A 114 -0.17 14.60 -7.98
N ILE A 115 -0.69 15.50 -8.78
CA ILE A 115 -2.02 16.08 -8.68
C ILE A 115 -2.76 15.81 -9.99
N VAL A 116 -3.99 15.27 -9.89
CA VAL A 116 -4.87 15.10 -11.04
C VAL A 116 -5.71 16.39 -11.19
N GLU A 117 -5.22 17.31 -12.01
CA GLU A 117 -5.79 18.67 -12.13
C GLU A 117 -7.22 18.66 -12.66
N ASN A 118 -7.53 17.75 -13.57
CA ASN A 118 -8.85 17.61 -14.18
C ASN A 118 -9.76 16.58 -13.47
N HIS A 119 -9.53 16.33 -12.19
CA HIS A 119 -10.26 15.29 -11.44
C HIS A 119 -11.78 15.49 -11.42
N LYS A 120 -12.25 16.73 -11.47
CA LYS A 120 -13.70 17.03 -11.51
C LYS A 120 -14.32 16.57 -12.82
N GLU A 121 -13.70 16.92 -13.95
CA GLU A 121 -14.15 16.51 -15.28
C GLU A 121 -14.15 14.98 -15.40
N LEU A 122 -13.09 14.33 -14.93
CA LEU A 122 -12.99 12.86 -14.93
C LEU A 122 -14.08 12.22 -14.07
N ARG A 123 -14.36 12.77 -12.90
CA ARG A 123 -15.45 12.31 -12.03
C ARG A 123 -16.80 12.39 -12.72
N ASP A 124 -17.11 13.54 -13.34
CA ASP A 124 -18.37 13.76 -14.02
C ASP A 124 -18.57 12.81 -15.21
N ARG A 125 -17.46 12.42 -15.88
CA ARG A 125 -17.50 11.45 -16.97
C ARG A 125 -17.66 10.00 -16.52
N LEU A 126 -17.24 9.68 -15.30
CA LEU A 126 -17.28 8.32 -14.72
C LEU A 126 -18.53 8.09 -13.86
N ALA A 127 -19.21 9.14 -13.48
CA ALA A 127 -20.48 9.07 -12.77
C ALA A 127 -21.65 8.79 -13.74
#